data_5a7ba356325e3ebd202f7b7472e87294
#
_entry.id   5a7ba356325e3ebd202f7b7472e87294
#
_cell.length_a   1.000
_cell.length_b   1.000
_cell.length_c   1.000
_cell.angle_alpha   90.00
_cell.angle_beta   90.00
_cell.angle_gamma   90.00
#
_symmetry.space_group_name_H-M   'P 1'
#
loop_
_entity.id
_entity.type
_entity.pdbx_description
1 polymer ?
#
loop_
_entity_poly.entity_id
_entity_poly.type
_entity_poly.pdbx_seq_one_letter_code
_entity_poly.pdbx_strand_id
1 'polypeptide(L)'
;MNPAIVLMVLLTSLSLGAHAEQWQPLSGIYAVTAENYLDPAPDEPGNSHFRLQLTGSSARDLYLAIPGDAAFDECTGGQFKASGEVRCVYYVEDELYECAFSINLLEHRLEYGIAC
;
A
#
# COMPACT_ATOMS: atom_id res chain seq x y z
N MET A 1 67.57 -17.85 -2.26
CA MET A 1 66.29 -17.70 -3.04
C MET A 1 65.14 -17.69 -2.07
N ASN A 2 64.66 -16.53 -1.76
CA ASN A 2 63.47 -16.40 -0.91
C ASN A 2 62.24 -16.29 -1.79
N PRO A 3 61.27 -17.21 -1.71
CA PRO A 3 59.98 -17.00 -2.32
C PRO A 3 59.23 -15.94 -1.51
N ALA A 4 58.98 -14.80 -2.14
CA ALA A 4 58.13 -13.78 -1.59
C ALA A 4 56.69 -14.35 -1.48
N ILE A 5 56.21 -14.54 -0.29
CA ILE A 5 54.85 -14.85 -0.01
C ILE A 5 54.06 -13.55 -0.23
N VAL A 6 53.44 -13.43 -1.39
CA VAL A 6 52.47 -12.37 -1.66
C VAL A 6 51.21 -12.73 -0.91
N LEU A 7 51.05 -12.14 0.27
CA LEU A 7 49.82 -12.22 1.04
C LEU A 7 48.77 -11.36 0.35
N MET A 8 47.96 -11.99 -0.49
CA MET A 8 46.81 -11.34 -1.13
C MET A 8 45.73 -11.17 -0.10
N VAL A 9 45.69 -10.01 0.54
CA VAL A 9 44.59 -9.64 1.42
C VAL A 9 43.40 -9.37 0.53
N LEU A 10 42.50 -10.36 0.44
CA LEU A 10 41.17 -10.14 -0.11
C LEU A 10 40.41 -9.23 0.85
N LEU A 11 40.39 -7.95 0.55
CA LEU A 11 39.41 -7.04 1.15
C LEU A 11 38.02 -7.42 0.61
N THR A 12 37.33 -8.27 1.33
CA THR A 12 35.89 -8.42 1.16
C THR A 12 35.26 -7.11 1.65
N SER A 13 35.03 -6.20 0.72
CA SER A 13 34.18 -5.05 1.00
C SER A 13 32.78 -5.58 1.30
N LEU A 14 32.43 -5.71 2.58
CA LEU A 14 31.04 -5.80 3.01
C LEU A 14 30.41 -4.47 2.60
N SER A 15 29.80 -4.45 1.43
CA SER A 15 28.86 -3.39 1.09
C SER A 15 27.65 -3.61 2.00
N LEU A 16 27.64 -2.91 3.12
CA LEU A 16 26.40 -2.66 3.87
C LEU A 16 25.50 -1.94 2.88
N GLY A 17 24.59 -2.70 2.23
CA GLY A 17 23.62 -2.13 1.33
C GLY A 17 22.80 -1.13 2.11
N ALA A 18 23.04 0.17 1.90
CA ALA A 18 22.08 1.17 2.28
C ALA A 18 20.77 0.78 1.59
N HIS A 19 19.70 0.54 2.36
CA HIS A 19 18.37 0.39 1.81
C HIS A 19 17.98 1.75 1.24
N ALA A 20 18.40 2.00 -0.03
CA ALA A 20 17.89 3.14 -0.76
C ALA A 20 16.39 2.91 -0.93
N GLU A 21 15.60 3.85 -0.43
CA GLU A 21 14.17 3.87 -0.66
C GLU A 21 13.93 3.80 -2.17
N GLN A 22 13.29 2.73 -2.62
CA GLN A 22 12.95 2.57 -4.02
C GLN A 22 11.51 2.99 -4.25
N TRP A 23 11.36 4.14 -4.89
CA TRP A 23 10.07 4.59 -5.36
C TRP A 23 9.60 3.70 -6.50
N GLN A 24 8.37 3.21 -6.39
CA GLN A 24 7.73 2.35 -7.38
C GLN A 24 6.58 3.08 -8.05
N PRO A 25 6.29 2.78 -9.32
CA PRO A 25 5.06 3.28 -9.96
C PRO A 25 3.83 2.82 -9.19
N LEU A 26 2.89 3.73 -9.01
CA LEU A 26 1.62 3.43 -8.36
C LEU A 26 0.69 2.69 -9.33
N SER A 27 0.19 1.52 -8.93
CA SER A 27 -0.87 0.82 -9.65
C SER A 27 -2.21 0.98 -8.94
N GLY A 28 -3.19 1.47 -9.67
CA GLY A 28 -4.51 1.75 -9.12
C GLY A 28 -5.23 2.88 -9.84
N ILE A 29 -6.31 3.29 -9.24
CA ILE A 29 -7.14 4.39 -9.71
C ILE A 29 -7.41 5.37 -8.57
N TYR A 30 -7.78 6.60 -8.93
CA TYR A 30 -8.19 7.61 -7.97
C TYR A 30 -9.38 8.39 -8.49
N ALA A 31 -10.08 9.03 -7.56
CA ALA A 31 -11.14 9.99 -7.87
C ALA A 31 -11.13 11.12 -6.86
N VAL A 32 -11.49 12.30 -7.33
CA VAL A 32 -11.81 13.44 -6.46
C VAL A 32 -13.32 13.56 -6.41
N THR A 33 -13.91 13.45 -5.23
CA THR A 33 -15.36 13.31 -5.08
C THR A 33 -15.90 14.15 -3.92
N ALA A 34 -17.23 14.18 -3.83
CA ALA A 34 -17.95 14.54 -2.63
C ALA A 34 -17.80 13.46 -1.54
N GLU A 35 -18.23 13.73 -0.33
CA GLU A 35 -18.29 12.74 0.74
C GLU A 35 -19.16 11.55 0.34
N ASN A 36 -20.36 11.80 -0.17
CA ASN A 36 -21.25 10.78 -0.73
C ASN A 36 -21.07 10.67 -2.23
N TYR A 37 -20.05 9.94 -2.67
CA TYR A 37 -19.74 9.89 -4.10
C TYR A 37 -20.75 9.12 -4.94
N LEU A 38 -21.59 8.27 -4.33
CA LEU A 38 -22.66 7.52 -5.02
C LEU A 38 -23.93 8.33 -5.20
N ASP A 39 -24.24 9.19 -4.25
CA ASP A 39 -25.47 10.01 -4.25
C ASP A 39 -25.21 11.34 -3.53
N PRO A 40 -24.39 12.22 -4.11
CA PRO A 40 -24.08 13.49 -3.47
C PRO A 40 -25.30 14.41 -3.41
N ALA A 41 -25.48 15.11 -2.29
CA ALA A 41 -26.48 16.15 -2.17
C ALA A 41 -26.15 17.32 -3.11
N PRO A 42 -27.15 18.07 -3.63
CA PRO A 42 -26.92 19.14 -4.58
C PRO A 42 -25.99 20.26 -4.12
N ASP A 43 -25.90 20.49 -2.83
CA ASP A 43 -25.08 21.53 -2.18
C ASP A 43 -23.78 20.99 -1.57
N GLU A 44 -23.54 19.67 -1.70
CA GLU A 44 -22.35 19.03 -1.18
C GLU A 44 -21.11 19.35 -2.04
N PRO A 45 -19.96 19.74 -1.41
CA PRO A 45 -18.74 19.98 -2.18
C PRO A 45 -18.28 18.72 -2.93
N GLY A 46 -18.09 18.83 -4.24
CA GLY A 46 -17.70 17.72 -5.11
C GLY A 46 -16.21 17.38 -5.10
N ASN A 47 -15.42 18.08 -4.31
CA ASN A 47 -13.96 17.98 -4.29
C ASN A 47 -13.37 17.91 -2.87
N SER A 48 -14.13 17.35 -1.96
CA SER A 48 -13.73 17.23 -0.55
C SER A 48 -12.91 15.98 -0.23
N HIS A 49 -12.96 14.97 -1.09
CA HIS A 49 -12.31 13.69 -0.86
C HIS A 49 -11.43 13.27 -2.03
N PHE A 50 -10.20 12.87 -1.72
CA PHE A 50 -9.32 12.17 -2.64
C PHE A 50 -9.41 10.68 -2.34
N ARG A 51 -10.01 9.92 -3.24
CA ARG A 51 -10.20 8.48 -3.10
C ARG A 51 -9.15 7.73 -3.88
N LEU A 52 -8.55 6.73 -3.26
CA LEU A 52 -7.51 5.92 -3.86
C LEU A 52 -7.87 4.45 -3.73
N GLN A 53 -7.78 3.73 -4.85
CA GLN A 53 -7.92 2.29 -4.90
C GLN A 53 -6.66 1.71 -5.51
N LEU A 54 -5.87 1.02 -4.69
CA LEU A 54 -4.66 0.35 -5.12
C LEU A 54 -4.96 -1.06 -5.58
N THR A 55 -4.27 -1.49 -6.62
CA THR A 55 -4.34 -2.83 -7.19
C THR A 55 -2.93 -3.36 -7.46
N GLY A 56 -2.82 -4.61 -7.87
CA GLY A 56 -1.56 -5.18 -8.31
C GLY A 56 -0.44 -5.07 -7.28
N SER A 57 0.75 -4.68 -7.74
CA SER A 57 1.94 -4.65 -6.90
C SER A 57 1.87 -3.60 -5.78
N SER A 58 1.23 -2.46 -6.02
CA SER A 58 1.05 -1.44 -4.98
C SER A 58 0.19 -1.95 -3.83
N ALA A 59 -0.91 -2.62 -4.13
CA ALA A 59 -1.78 -3.22 -3.12
C ALA A 59 -1.09 -4.38 -2.39
N ARG A 60 -0.38 -5.24 -3.11
CA ARG A 60 0.37 -6.34 -2.51
C ARG A 60 1.43 -5.83 -1.54
N ASP A 61 2.22 -4.87 -1.95
CA ASP A 61 3.31 -4.35 -1.12
C ASP A 61 2.76 -3.68 0.14
N LEU A 62 1.65 -2.94 0.02
CA LEU A 62 0.99 -2.36 1.18
C LEU A 62 0.39 -3.43 2.09
N TYR A 63 -0.30 -4.42 1.54
CA TYR A 63 -0.86 -5.54 2.31
C TYR A 63 0.20 -6.26 3.13
N LEU A 64 1.34 -6.58 2.50
CA LEU A 64 2.46 -7.26 3.17
C LEU A 64 3.14 -6.38 4.23
N ALA A 65 3.10 -5.07 4.06
CA ALA A 65 3.66 -4.11 5.02
C ALA A 65 2.80 -3.92 6.27
N ILE A 66 1.49 -4.14 6.17
CA ILE A 66 0.59 -4.05 7.33
C ILE A 66 0.89 -5.22 8.28
N PRO A 67 1.24 -4.96 9.54
CA PRO A 67 1.56 -6.02 10.49
C PRO A 67 0.33 -6.81 10.93
N GLY A 68 0.57 -8.00 11.47
CA GLY A 68 -0.45 -8.86 12.02
C GLY A 68 -1.00 -9.88 11.05
N ASP A 69 -1.87 -10.74 11.56
CA ASP A 69 -2.50 -11.80 10.79
C ASP A 69 -3.70 -11.27 10.01
N ALA A 70 -3.93 -11.83 8.83
CA ALA A 70 -5.13 -11.54 8.07
C ALA A 70 -6.36 -12.21 8.71
N ALA A 71 -7.51 -11.56 8.59
CA ALA A 71 -8.79 -12.08 9.03
C ALA A 71 -9.77 -12.15 7.86
N PHE A 72 -10.69 -13.11 7.92
CA PHE A 72 -11.73 -13.23 6.92
C PHE A 72 -12.69 -12.03 6.98
N ASP A 73 -13.01 -11.48 5.83
CA ASP A 73 -13.95 -10.39 5.65
C ASP A 73 -15.21 -10.88 4.95
N GLU A 74 -16.30 -10.95 5.71
CA GLU A 74 -17.59 -11.40 5.16
C GLU A 74 -18.13 -10.50 4.05
N CYS A 75 -17.77 -9.22 4.10
CA CYS A 75 -18.22 -8.24 3.14
C CYS A 75 -17.62 -8.48 1.74
N THR A 76 -16.31 -8.66 1.67
CA THR A 76 -15.61 -8.86 0.40
C THR A 76 -15.37 -10.32 0.05
N GLY A 77 -15.46 -11.23 1.03
CA GLY A 77 -15.11 -12.64 0.87
C GLY A 77 -13.61 -12.91 0.87
N GLY A 78 -12.79 -11.90 1.13
CA GLY A 78 -11.34 -12.01 1.13
C GLY A 78 -10.72 -12.05 2.52
N GLN A 79 -9.39 -12.01 2.55
CA GLN A 79 -8.60 -11.94 3.76
C GLN A 79 -8.10 -10.52 3.94
N PHE A 80 -8.51 -9.83 4.99
CA PHE A 80 -8.14 -8.43 5.17
C PHE A 80 -7.05 -8.20 6.21
N LYS A 81 -6.34 -7.12 6.01
CA LYS A 81 -5.46 -6.48 6.99
C LYS A 81 -5.76 -4.99 7.02
N ALA A 82 -5.66 -4.40 8.19
CA ALA A 82 -5.89 -2.97 8.36
C ALA A 82 -4.82 -2.33 9.24
N SER A 83 -4.49 -1.09 8.93
CA SER A 83 -3.71 -0.20 9.76
C SER A 83 -4.44 1.14 9.82
N GLY A 84 -5.12 1.42 10.94
CA GLY A 84 -6.03 2.54 11.03
C GLY A 84 -7.14 2.44 9.97
N GLU A 85 -7.31 3.51 9.21
CA GLU A 85 -8.31 3.60 8.14
C GLU A 85 -7.82 3.00 6.80
N VAL A 86 -6.57 2.57 6.72
CA VAL A 86 -6.03 1.91 5.55
C VAL A 86 -6.33 0.42 5.63
N ARG A 87 -7.03 -0.09 4.65
CA ARG A 87 -7.44 -1.49 4.60
C ARG A 87 -7.09 -2.11 3.26
N CYS A 88 -6.52 -3.31 3.34
CA CYS A 88 -6.20 -4.14 2.19
C CYS A 88 -6.91 -5.48 2.29
N VAL A 89 -7.28 -6.04 1.16
CA VAL A 89 -7.90 -7.35 1.04
C VAL A 89 -7.11 -8.20 0.05
N TYR A 90 -6.91 -9.46 0.39
CA TYR A 90 -6.38 -10.47 -0.51
C TYR A 90 -7.48 -11.48 -0.86
N TYR A 91 -7.76 -11.61 -2.14
CA TYR A 91 -8.72 -12.58 -2.69
C TYR A 91 -7.96 -13.83 -3.09
N VAL A 92 -8.05 -14.88 -2.28
CA VAL A 92 -7.24 -16.09 -2.43
C VAL A 92 -7.48 -16.80 -3.78
N GLU A 93 -8.74 -16.90 -4.21
CA GLU A 93 -9.09 -17.60 -5.44
C GLU A 93 -8.56 -16.92 -6.70
N ASP A 94 -8.58 -15.59 -6.71
CA ASP A 94 -8.13 -14.77 -7.84
C ASP A 94 -6.67 -14.36 -7.74
N GLU A 95 -6.04 -14.60 -6.60
CA GLU A 95 -4.67 -14.14 -6.26
C GLU A 95 -4.51 -12.62 -6.45
N LEU A 96 -5.52 -11.86 -6.06
CA LEU A 96 -5.58 -10.42 -6.22
C LEU A 96 -5.51 -9.69 -4.88
N TYR A 97 -4.78 -8.59 -4.87
CA TYR A 97 -4.72 -7.65 -3.76
C TYR A 97 -5.45 -6.36 -4.12
N GLU A 98 -6.15 -5.81 -3.17
CA GLU A 98 -6.82 -4.53 -3.30
C GLU A 98 -6.72 -3.76 -1.98
N CYS A 99 -6.36 -2.50 -2.05
CA CYS A 99 -6.37 -1.60 -0.90
C CYS A 99 -7.15 -0.35 -1.27
N ALA A 100 -7.93 0.17 -0.34
CA ALA A 100 -8.66 1.40 -0.56
C ALA A 100 -8.63 2.28 0.69
N PHE A 101 -8.53 3.57 0.47
CA PHE A 101 -8.68 4.60 1.48
C PHE A 101 -8.99 5.92 0.81
N SER A 102 -9.45 6.88 1.58
CA SER A 102 -9.65 8.23 1.12
C SER A 102 -9.03 9.24 2.06
N ILE A 103 -8.74 10.41 1.53
CA ILE A 103 -8.27 11.56 2.29
C ILE A 103 -9.41 12.59 2.29
N ASN A 104 -9.89 12.91 3.48
CA ASN A 104 -10.81 14.02 3.67
C ASN A 104 -10.01 15.32 3.70
N LEU A 105 -10.14 16.11 2.64
CA LEU A 105 -9.35 17.33 2.46
C LEU A 105 -9.84 18.48 3.35
N LEU A 106 -11.08 18.42 3.84
CA LEU A 106 -11.65 19.43 4.71
C LEU A 106 -11.26 19.19 6.17
N GLU A 107 -11.21 17.94 6.60
CA GLU A 107 -10.91 17.55 7.97
C GLU A 107 -9.46 17.05 8.15
N HIS A 108 -8.68 17.00 7.08
CA HIS A 108 -7.26 16.63 7.07
C HIS A 108 -7.00 15.23 7.69
N ARG A 109 -7.81 14.25 7.33
CA ARG A 109 -7.70 12.91 7.88
C ARG A 109 -7.88 11.82 6.82
N LEU A 110 -7.35 10.65 7.11
CA LEU A 110 -7.65 9.44 6.37
C LEU A 110 -9.03 8.90 6.77
N GLU A 111 -9.72 8.37 5.78
CA GLU A 111 -10.99 7.69 5.97
C GLU A 111 -10.96 6.33 5.28
N TYR A 112 -11.78 5.45 5.77
CA TYR A 112 -11.96 4.12 5.20
C TYR A 112 -12.52 4.22 3.78
N GLY A 113 -11.93 3.47 2.85
CA GLY A 113 -12.22 3.61 1.42
C GLY A 113 -13.07 2.51 0.79
N ILE A 114 -13.20 1.34 1.43
CA ILE A 114 -13.98 0.23 0.89
C ILE A 114 -15.37 0.29 1.49
N ALA A 115 -16.36 0.56 0.64
CA ALA A 115 -17.77 0.44 1.01
C ALA A 115 -18.26 -0.98 0.68
N CYS A 116 -18.87 -1.57 1.64
CA CYS A 116 -19.65 -2.77 1.42
C CYS A 116 -21.11 -2.44 1.28
#